data_6da776ec283a3e3dcb0bf3daa46a9edc
#
_entry.id   6da776ec283a3e3dcb0bf3daa46a9edc
#
_cell.length_a   1.000
_cell.length_b   1.000
_cell.length_c   1.000
_cell.angle_alpha   90.00
_cell.angle_beta   90.00
_cell.angle_gamma   90.00
#
_symmetry.space_group_name_H-M   'P 1'
#
loop_
_entity.id
_entity.type
_entity.pdbx_description
1 polymer ?
#
loop_
_entity_poly.entity_id
_entity_poly.type
_entity_poly.pdbx_seq_one_letter_code
_entity_poly.pdbx_strand_id
1 'polypeptide(L)'
;MKITLFQLCMMLIVSALSLLVVPDFLLFTWQQAGLSILMLVMTALCFHWFNYFKARNFCMSAILFLITLAYVHSQALSLLTQAEKISSLPNKITLELHISEILHQQDYQTLVATTSLFDGKEQQIFINWRAPEKPQLGEVWRADVKLRPISARLNHRGFDRQQWYFSKRIIAVGNVKSAVKIGDDFSFRTDFLQNSLKQTEGLSLQGLLIALAFGERAWLDNKTWLIYQQTNTAHLIAISGLHIGLAMGIGFFFVRLLQILLSTRFISPWFPLCFGVLIALGYAYLAGFSLPTFRAMMALLFIAILQFSRRYYTPLQMLCLVVAFLLFCDPLMPLSVSFWLSIGAVACLIVWYRYVPLSIIEWRHQKLSSKVRWIFGLFHLQLGLLVLFTPIQLFFFNGLALNGFLANLIAVPLYSVLLIPLILFSVLTQGAFSSWHLSNAIAQGITQYLSLFQG
;
A
#
# COMPACT_ATOMS: atom_id res chain seq x y z
N MET A 1 0.43 -35.05 13.71
CA MET A 1 -0.38 -33.97 13.12
C MET A 1 0.43 -33.35 11.97
N LYS A 2 -0.08 -33.32 10.75
CA LYS A 2 0.62 -32.65 9.65
C LYS A 2 0.48 -31.13 9.86
N ILE A 3 1.57 -30.38 9.74
CA ILE A 3 1.53 -28.92 9.82
C ILE A 3 0.65 -28.42 8.67
N THR A 4 -0.37 -27.67 9.01
CA THR A 4 -1.29 -27.11 8.01
C THR A 4 -0.74 -25.82 7.44
N LEU A 5 -1.11 -25.48 6.20
CA LEU A 5 -0.78 -24.21 5.57
C LEU A 5 -1.18 -23.01 6.47
N PHE A 6 -2.32 -23.12 7.14
CA PHE A 6 -2.81 -22.09 8.05
C PHE A 6 -1.88 -21.88 9.26
N GLN A 7 -1.33 -22.96 9.83
CA GLN A 7 -0.36 -22.85 10.93
C GLN A 7 0.93 -22.14 10.49
N LEU A 8 1.44 -22.45 9.29
CA LEU A 8 2.57 -21.74 8.70
C LEU A 8 2.30 -20.24 8.53
N CYS A 9 1.14 -19.88 8.02
CA CYS A 9 0.71 -18.50 7.90
C CYS A 9 0.67 -17.78 9.25
N MET A 10 0.11 -18.42 10.27
CA MET A 10 0.05 -17.86 11.62
C MET A 10 1.45 -17.70 12.24
N MET A 11 2.36 -18.63 12.02
CA MET A 11 3.75 -18.52 12.47
C MET A 11 4.44 -17.30 11.86
N LEU A 12 4.30 -17.08 10.56
CA LEU A 12 4.86 -15.93 9.87
C LEU A 12 4.23 -14.61 10.35
N ILE A 13 2.91 -14.57 10.53
CA ILE A 13 2.22 -13.40 11.07
C ILE A 13 2.73 -13.07 12.47
N VAL A 14 2.81 -14.03 13.37
CA VAL A 14 3.33 -13.82 14.73
C VAL A 14 4.79 -13.39 14.72
N SER A 15 5.62 -13.99 13.86
CA SER A 15 7.02 -13.57 13.68
C SER A 15 7.14 -12.12 13.21
N ALA A 16 6.28 -11.68 12.27
CA ALA A 16 6.29 -10.29 11.80
C ALA A 16 5.78 -9.30 12.86
N LEU A 17 4.79 -9.72 13.67
CA LEU A 17 4.28 -8.93 14.80
C LEU A 17 5.32 -8.73 15.90
N SER A 18 6.29 -9.64 16.04
CA SER A 18 7.36 -9.49 17.04
C SER A 18 8.18 -8.21 16.83
N LEU A 19 8.31 -7.70 15.58
CA LEU A 19 9.00 -6.44 15.29
C LEU A 19 8.38 -5.21 15.97
N LEU A 20 7.13 -5.29 16.40
CA LEU A 20 6.45 -4.19 17.10
C LEU A 20 6.74 -4.16 18.60
N VAL A 21 7.23 -5.26 19.16
CA VAL A 21 7.35 -5.46 20.61
C VAL A 21 8.80 -5.74 21.02
N VAL A 22 9.55 -6.43 20.18
CA VAL A 22 10.92 -6.87 20.52
C VAL A 22 11.89 -5.71 20.31
N PRO A 23 12.67 -5.32 21.35
CA PRO A 23 13.74 -4.33 21.21
C PRO A 23 14.83 -4.76 20.24
N ASP A 24 15.51 -3.78 19.63
CA ASP A 24 16.51 -4.01 18.58
C ASP A 24 17.63 -4.96 19.00
N PHE A 25 18.07 -4.90 20.27
CA PHE A 25 19.13 -5.76 20.80
C PHE A 25 18.72 -7.23 21.01
N LEU A 26 17.44 -7.55 20.97
CA LEU A 26 16.90 -8.91 21.07
C LEU A 26 16.53 -9.52 19.70
N LEU A 27 16.84 -8.82 18.61
CA LEU A 27 16.58 -9.36 17.28
C LEU A 27 17.53 -10.54 16.98
N PHE A 28 16.96 -11.64 16.48
CA PHE A 28 17.68 -12.88 16.19
C PHE A 28 18.48 -12.78 14.89
N THR A 29 19.78 -13.13 14.95
CA THR A 29 20.58 -13.37 13.75
C THR A 29 20.36 -14.79 13.22
N TRP A 30 20.67 -15.01 11.93
CA TRP A 30 20.65 -16.36 11.35
C TRP A 30 21.60 -17.34 12.06
N GLN A 31 22.72 -16.86 12.62
CA GLN A 31 23.65 -17.69 13.36
C GLN A 31 23.06 -18.19 14.67
N GLN A 32 22.39 -17.32 15.44
CA GLN A 32 21.70 -17.69 16.67
C GLN A 32 20.51 -18.63 16.39
N ALA A 33 19.74 -18.35 15.35
CA ALA A 33 18.64 -19.22 14.92
C ALA A 33 19.19 -20.59 14.48
N GLY A 34 20.29 -20.65 13.75
CA GLY A 34 20.91 -21.88 13.27
C GLY A 34 21.30 -22.83 14.39
N LEU A 35 21.90 -22.33 15.47
CA LEU A 35 22.23 -23.13 16.66
C LEU A 35 20.95 -23.70 17.31
N SER A 36 19.95 -22.86 17.51
CA SER A 36 18.66 -23.27 18.10
C SER A 36 17.93 -24.31 17.23
N ILE A 37 17.94 -24.10 15.91
CA ILE A 37 17.36 -25.04 14.93
C ILE A 37 18.11 -26.38 14.98
N LEU A 38 19.46 -26.35 15.01
CA LEU A 38 20.25 -27.57 15.09
C LEU A 38 19.94 -28.38 16.35
N MET A 39 19.83 -27.74 17.51
CA MET A 39 19.44 -28.38 18.76
C MET A 39 18.02 -29.00 18.65
N LEU A 40 17.07 -28.30 18.07
CA LEU A 40 15.71 -28.80 17.88
C LEU A 40 15.64 -29.96 16.87
N VAL A 41 16.46 -29.93 15.81
CA VAL A 41 16.57 -31.04 14.86
C VAL A 41 17.10 -32.30 15.56
N MET A 42 18.16 -32.18 16.36
CA MET A 42 18.70 -33.31 17.13
C MET A 42 17.67 -33.87 18.09
N THR A 43 16.94 -33.00 18.79
CA THR A 43 15.86 -33.37 19.70
C THR A 43 14.70 -34.05 18.96
N ALA A 44 14.33 -33.55 17.79
CA ALA A 44 13.28 -34.16 16.95
C ALA A 44 13.69 -35.55 16.45
N LEU A 45 14.97 -35.74 16.10
CA LEU A 45 15.52 -37.05 15.70
C LEU A 45 15.48 -38.04 16.87
N CYS A 46 15.85 -37.60 18.09
CA CYS A 46 15.72 -38.44 19.29
C CYS A 46 14.28 -38.85 19.53
N PHE A 47 13.34 -37.90 19.47
CA PHE A 47 11.90 -38.25 19.64
C PHE A 47 11.36 -39.11 18.50
N HIS A 48 11.90 -39.03 17.31
CA HIS A 48 11.56 -39.95 16.22
C HIS A 48 12.04 -41.36 16.53
N TRP A 49 13.26 -41.52 17.01
CA TRP A 49 13.87 -42.82 17.40
C TRP A 49 13.06 -43.50 18.50
N PHE A 50 12.58 -42.75 19.50
CA PHE A 50 11.79 -43.24 20.59
C PHE A 50 10.28 -43.29 20.30
N ASN A 51 9.84 -43.05 19.05
CA ASN A 51 8.43 -43.06 18.63
C ASN A 51 7.52 -42.02 19.33
N TYR A 52 8.07 -40.95 19.90
CA TYR A 52 7.30 -39.85 20.49
C TYR A 52 6.81 -38.87 19.43
N PHE A 53 5.83 -39.26 18.62
CA PHE A 53 5.34 -38.48 17.47
C PHE A 53 4.80 -37.08 17.83
N LYS A 54 4.16 -36.93 19.00
CA LYS A 54 3.65 -35.59 19.43
C LYS A 54 4.81 -34.62 19.72
N ALA A 55 5.83 -35.05 20.44
CA ALA A 55 6.99 -34.26 20.75
C ALA A 55 7.82 -33.89 19.50
N ARG A 56 8.02 -34.84 18.59
CA ARG A 56 8.64 -34.60 17.28
C ARG A 56 7.89 -33.53 16.50
N ASN A 57 6.55 -33.60 16.40
CA ASN A 57 5.76 -32.63 15.66
C ASN A 57 5.82 -31.23 16.31
N PHE A 58 5.92 -31.15 17.63
CA PHE A 58 6.14 -29.90 18.34
C PHE A 58 7.50 -29.30 17.96
N CYS A 59 8.59 -30.09 17.99
CA CYS A 59 9.92 -29.64 17.56
C CYS A 59 9.92 -29.14 16.11
N MET A 60 9.25 -29.85 15.19
CA MET A 60 9.11 -29.42 13.79
C MET A 60 8.37 -28.08 13.67
N SER A 61 7.34 -27.87 14.46
CA SER A 61 6.61 -26.58 14.48
C SER A 61 7.51 -25.46 15.04
N ALA A 62 8.28 -25.73 16.09
CA ALA A 62 9.23 -24.79 16.67
C ALA A 62 10.33 -24.41 15.67
N ILE A 63 10.88 -25.39 14.93
CA ILE A 63 11.87 -25.16 13.87
C ILE A 63 11.30 -24.22 12.81
N LEU A 64 10.10 -24.47 12.32
CA LEU A 64 9.47 -23.62 11.31
C LEU A 64 9.20 -22.21 11.83
N PHE A 65 8.78 -22.08 13.08
CA PHE A 65 8.59 -20.77 13.71
C PHE A 65 9.93 -20.02 13.83
N LEU A 66 11.01 -20.68 14.24
CA LEU A 66 12.34 -20.07 14.30
C LEU A 66 12.86 -19.65 12.93
N ILE A 67 12.58 -20.42 11.88
CA ILE A 67 12.92 -20.04 10.50
C ILE A 67 12.18 -18.77 10.09
N THR A 68 10.86 -18.69 10.34
CA THR A 68 10.09 -17.49 10.02
C THR A 68 10.55 -16.28 10.85
N LEU A 69 10.85 -16.48 12.12
CA LEU A 69 11.35 -15.45 13.02
C LEU A 69 12.73 -14.93 12.55
N ALA A 70 13.65 -15.85 12.24
CA ALA A 70 14.99 -15.49 11.73
C ALA A 70 14.91 -14.76 10.40
N TYR A 71 14.00 -15.15 9.51
CA TYR A 71 13.77 -14.45 8.26
C TYR A 71 13.33 -13.01 8.50
N VAL A 72 12.32 -12.80 9.33
CA VAL A 72 11.76 -11.47 9.65
C VAL A 72 12.80 -10.60 10.34
N HIS A 73 13.47 -11.12 11.38
CA HIS A 73 14.45 -10.37 12.15
C HIS A 73 15.71 -10.05 11.34
N SER A 74 16.16 -10.94 10.43
CA SER A 74 17.30 -10.67 9.56
C SER A 74 17.08 -9.49 8.62
N GLN A 75 15.84 -9.32 8.12
CA GLN A 75 15.51 -8.17 7.28
C GLN A 75 15.54 -6.84 8.08
N ALA A 76 15.02 -6.85 9.31
CA ALA A 76 15.08 -5.69 10.19
C ALA A 76 16.52 -5.36 10.58
N LEU A 77 17.32 -6.36 10.99
CA LEU A 77 18.75 -6.19 11.33
C LEU A 77 19.57 -5.67 10.16
N SER A 78 19.33 -6.17 8.94
CA SER A 78 20.01 -5.68 7.75
C SER A 78 19.77 -4.19 7.52
N LEU A 79 18.53 -3.71 7.75
CA LEU A 79 18.19 -2.30 7.62
C LEU A 79 18.81 -1.45 8.74
N LEU A 80 18.76 -1.93 10.00
CA LEU A 80 19.35 -1.26 11.16
C LEU A 80 20.85 -1.13 11.02
N THR A 81 21.56 -2.20 10.64
CA THR A 81 23.02 -2.17 10.44
C THR A 81 23.44 -1.23 9.32
N GLN A 82 22.65 -1.11 8.25
CA GLN A 82 22.91 -0.12 7.20
C GLN A 82 22.67 1.31 7.72
N ALA A 83 21.62 1.54 8.51
CA ALA A 83 21.36 2.85 9.11
C ALA A 83 22.45 3.25 10.13
N GLU A 84 22.96 2.31 10.91
CA GLU A 84 24.07 2.55 11.87
C GLU A 84 25.37 2.91 11.14
N LYS A 85 25.70 2.25 10.03
CA LYS A 85 26.88 2.53 9.21
C LYS A 85 26.90 3.97 8.68
N ILE A 86 25.75 4.65 8.57
CA ILE A 86 25.71 6.07 8.19
C ILE A 86 26.51 6.95 9.16
N SER A 87 26.54 6.60 10.45
CA SER A 87 27.30 7.34 11.47
C SER A 87 28.82 7.31 11.25
N SER A 88 29.33 6.30 10.55
CA SER A 88 30.75 6.16 10.24
C SER A 88 31.18 6.90 8.96
N LEU A 89 30.21 7.42 8.18
CA LEU A 89 30.50 8.15 6.96
C LEU A 89 30.90 9.60 7.24
N PRO A 90 31.71 10.23 6.37
CA PRO A 90 32.01 11.65 6.45
C PRO A 90 30.74 12.50 6.46
N ASN A 91 30.75 13.60 7.22
CA ASN A 91 29.59 14.50 7.32
C ASN A 91 29.12 15.09 5.99
N LYS A 92 29.98 15.14 4.98
CA LYS A 92 29.66 15.63 3.63
C LYS A 92 30.20 14.65 2.60
N ILE A 93 29.34 14.15 1.74
CA ILE A 93 29.66 13.18 0.70
C ILE A 93 29.00 13.62 -0.58
N THR A 94 29.71 13.51 -1.70
CA THR A 94 29.13 13.71 -3.03
C THR A 94 28.49 12.40 -3.50
N LEU A 95 27.22 12.43 -3.79
CA LEU A 95 26.42 11.25 -4.18
C LEU A 95 25.70 11.50 -5.51
N GLU A 96 25.48 10.43 -6.23
CA GLU A 96 24.54 10.38 -7.33
C GLU A 96 23.16 9.98 -6.79
N LEU A 97 22.17 10.84 -7.02
CA LEU A 97 20.83 10.74 -6.51
C LEU A 97 19.85 10.53 -7.65
N HIS A 98 19.21 9.36 -7.68
CA HIS A 98 18.07 9.11 -8.56
C HIS A 98 16.78 9.49 -7.84
N ILE A 99 16.05 10.47 -8.34
CA ILE A 99 14.87 11.01 -7.69
C ILE A 99 13.69 10.06 -7.90
N SER A 100 13.28 9.37 -6.84
CA SER A 100 12.24 8.33 -6.91
C SER A 100 10.86 8.81 -6.48
N GLU A 101 10.74 9.74 -5.53
CA GLU A 101 9.47 10.26 -5.03
C GLU A 101 9.64 11.71 -4.54
N ILE A 102 8.71 12.59 -4.90
CA ILE A 102 8.65 13.98 -4.39
C ILE A 102 7.51 14.03 -3.36
N LEU A 103 7.86 14.34 -2.10
CA LEU A 103 6.90 14.36 -1.01
C LEU A 103 6.27 15.73 -0.79
N HIS A 104 7.03 16.80 -1.01
CA HIS A 104 6.58 18.18 -0.81
C HIS A 104 7.32 19.13 -1.74
N GLN A 105 6.64 20.12 -2.32
CA GLN A 105 7.19 20.99 -3.37
C GLN A 105 6.87 22.47 -3.18
N GLN A 106 6.46 22.91 -2.01
CA GLN A 106 6.12 24.33 -1.79
C GLN A 106 7.36 25.19 -1.51
N ASP A 107 7.55 25.64 -0.27
CA ASP A 107 8.66 26.53 0.11
C ASP A 107 10.03 25.86 0.04
N TYR A 108 10.09 24.59 0.41
CA TYR A 108 11.25 23.72 0.27
C TYR A 108 10.80 22.37 -0.28
N GLN A 109 11.72 21.67 -0.91
CA GLN A 109 11.39 20.37 -1.47
C GLN A 109 11.89 19.25 -0.57
N THR A 110 11.02 18.29 -0.25
CA THR A 110 11.40 17.03 0.37
C THR A 110 11.14 15.88 -0.58
N LEU A 111 12.09 15.00 -0.70
CA LEU A 111 12.05 13.91 -1.66
C LEU A 111 12.70 12.64 -1.11
N VAL A 112 12.39 11.52 -1.74
CA VAL A 112 13.12 10.26 -1.56
C VAL A 112 13.95 10.03 -2.81
N ALA A 113 15.24 9.75 -2.60
CA ALA A 113 16.15 9.40 -3.68
C ALA A 113 16.77 8.02 -3.42
N THR A 114 17.07 7.31 -4.50
CA THR A 114 17.89 6.11 -4.47
C THR A 114 19.33 6.45 -4.79
N THR A 115 20.25 5.83 -4.07
CA THR A 115 21.71 6.01 -4.25
C THR A 115 22.44 4.75 -3.84
N SER A 116 23.67 4.54 -4.32
CA SER A 116 24.54 3.47 -3.91
C SER A 116 25.54 3.95 -2.85
N LEU A 117 25.26 3.67 -1.56
CA LEU A 117 26.15 4.01 -0.44
C LEU A 117 27.04 2.85 -0.02
N PHE A 118 26.49 1.63 0.00
CA PHE A 118 27.16 0.43 0.50
C PHE A 118 27.00 -0.74 -0.45
N ASP A 119 28.08 -1.46 -0.71
CA ASP A 119 28.11 -2.74 -1.44
C ASP A 119 27.45 -2.71 -2.84
N GLY A 120 27.41 -1.55 -3.49
CA GLY A 120 26.80 -1.39 -4.81
C GLY A 120 25.29 -1.64 -4.85
N LYS A 121 24.64 -1.76 -3.71
CA LYS A 121 23.18 -1.90 -3.62
C LYS A 121 22.51 -0.53 -3.59
N GLU A 122 21.38 -0.42 -4.24
CA GLU A 122 20.53 0.76 -4.16
C GLU A 122 19.88 0.87 -2.79
N GLN A 123 20.01 2.05 -2.19
CA GLN A 123 19.41 2.37 -0.89
C GLN A 123 18.59 3.63 -1.01
N GLN A 124 17.52 3.70 -0.23
CA GLN A 124 16.66 4.87 -0.18
C GLN A 124 17.11 5.82 0.92
N ILE A 125 17.18 7.09 0.58
CA ILE A 125 17.48 8.18 1.51
C ILE A 125 16.43 9.27 1.40
N PHE A 126 16.09 9.88 2.53
CA PHE A 126 15.20 11.04 2.59
C PHE A 126 16.03 12.31 2.47
N ILE A 127 15.69 13.18 1.54
CA ILE A 127 16.44 14.41 1.23
C ILE A 127 15.59 15.64 1.50
N ASN A 128 16.15 16.58 2.26
CA ASN A 128 15.68 17.95 2.31
C ASN A 128 16.47 18.76 1.28
N TRP A 129 15.81 19.16 0.22
CA TRP A 129 16.43 19.86 -0.90
C TRP A 129 16.34 21.37 -0.71
N ARG A 130 17.50 22.03 -0.68
CA ARG A 130 17.63 23.48 -0.51
C ARG A 130 18.47 24.14 -1.61
N ALA A 131 18.86 23.38 -2.63
CA ALA A 131 19.52 23.95 -3.79
C ALA A 131 18.53 24.80 -4.63
N PRO A 132 19.04 25.82 -5.40
CA PRO A 132 18.18 26.72 -6.17
C PRO A 132 17.30 25.97 -7.20
N GLU A 133 17.90 25.02 -7.90
CA GLU A 133 17.20 24.21 -8.89
C GLU A 133 16.43 23.10 -8.18
N LYS A 134 15.14 22.96 -8.51
CA LYS A 134 14.27 21.95 -7.94
C LYS A 134 14.26 20.72 -8.83
N PRO A 135 14.67 19.54 -8.34
CA PRO A 135 14.66 18.31 -9.12
C PRO A 135 13.25 17.85 -9.45
N GLN A 136 13.15 17.19 -10.59
CA GLN A 136 11.93 16.51 -11.04
C GLN A 136 12.05 15.00 -10.83
N LEU A 137 10.91 14.31 -10.88
CA LEU A 137 10.86 12.86 -10.77
C LEU A 137 11.60 12.20 -11.95
N GLY A 138 12.46 11.22 -11.66
CA GLY A 138 13.24 10.50 -12.66
C GLY A 138 14.53 11.22 -13.08
N GLU A 139 14.87 12.38 -12.52
CA GLU A 139 16.15 13.02 -12.76
C GLU A 139 17.26 12.39 -11.91
N VAL A 140 18.47 12.46 -12.47
CA VAL A 140 19.71 12.02 -11.79
C VAL A 140 20.56 13.24 -11.51
N TRP A 141 20.89 13.44 -10.25
CA TRP A 141 21.64 14.59 -9.75
C TRP A 141 22.90 14.16 -9.01
N ARG A 142 24.00 14.83 -9.27
CA ARG A 142 25.19 14.76 -8.43
C ARG A 142 25.12 15.87 -7.39
N ALA A 143 25.01 15.49 -6.12
CA ALA A 143 24.76 16.40 -5.04
C ALA A 143 25.74 16.21 -3.88
N ASP A 144 26.13 17.32 -3.26
CA ASP A 144 26.84 17.33 -1.99
C ASP A 144 25.83 17.19 -0.86
N VAL A 145 25.80 16.02 -0.27
CA VAL A 145 24.82 15.63 0.74
C VAL A 145 25.45 15.59 2.12
N LYS A 146 24.83 16.31 3.06
CA LYS A 146 25.13 16.12 4.48
C LYS A 146 24.22 15.06 5.04
N LEU A 147 24.74 13.82 5.18
CA LEU A 147 24.01 12.69 5.71
C LEU A 147 23.99 12.70 7.24
N ARG A 148 22.92 12.15 7.79
CA ARG A 148 22.78 11.85 9.21
C ARG A 148 21.95 10.57 9.38
N PRO A 149 22.18 9.80 10.45
CA PRO A 149 21.37 8.65 10.78
C PRO A 149 19.90 9.02 10.96
N ILE A 150 19.05 8.05 10.79
CA ILE A 150 17.63 8.19 11.10
C ILE A 150 17.50 8.38 12.61
N SER A 151 16.96 9.52 12.99
CA SER A 151 16.54 9.81 14.37
C SER A 151 15.31 10.67 14.33
N ALA A 152 14.34 10.37 15.14
CA ALA A 152 13.15 11.18 15.29
C ALA A 152 12.85 11.38 16.77
N ARG A 153 12.38 12.59 17.13
CA ARG A 153 11.82 12.84 18.45
C ARG A 153 10.42 12.26 18.49
N LEU A 154 10.18 11.30 19.34
CA LEU A 154 8.85 10.76 19.59
C LEU A 154 8.15 11.69 20.59
N ASN A 155 7.14 12.42 20.14
CA ASN A 155 6.25 13.16 21.02
C ASN A 155 5.10 12.25 21.46
N HIS A 156 4.62 12.45 22.67
CA HIS A 156 3.46 11.69 23.17
C HIS A 156 2.28 11.87 22.20
N ARG A 157 1.78 10.76 21.63
CA ARG A 157 0.73 10.73 20.59
C ARG A 157 1.09 11.41 19.27
N GLY A 158 2.37 11.70 19.01
CA GLY A 158 2.84 12.25 17.75
C GLY A 158 3.07 11.18 16.69
N PHE A 159 3.22 11.62 15.43
CA PHE A 159 3.60 10.74 14.32
C PHE A 159 5.02 10.21 14.51
N ASP A 160 5.17 8.89 14.55
CA ASP A 160 6.49 8.23 14.62
C ASP A 160 7.17 8.28 13.26
N ARG A 161 8.02 9.30 13.09
CA ARG A 161 8.77 9.52 11.86
C ARG A 161 9.83 8.45 11.64
N GLN A 162 10.42 7.92 12.71
CA GLN A 162 11.45 6.88 12.60
C GLN A 162 10.84 5.57 12.10
N GLN A 163 9.73 5.14 12.67
CA GLN A 163 8.97 3.99 12.21
C GLN A 163 8.54 4.15 10.74
N TRP A 164 8.12 5.36 10.35
CA TRP A 164 7.76 5.66 8.96
C TRP A 164 8.95 5.54 8.02
N TYR A 165 10.15 6.02 8.39
CA TYR A 165 11.36 5.84 7.59
C TYR A 165 11.68 4.35 7.40
N PHE A 166 11.67 3.56 8.47
CA PHE A 166 11.91 2.12 8.39
C PHE A 166 10.87 1.40 7.54
N SER A 167 9.59 1.79 7.63
CA SER A 167 8.53 1.21 6.79
C SER A 167 8.72 1.47 5.30
N LYS A 168 9.42 2.56 4.94
CA LYS A 168 9.83 2.89 3.57
C LYS A 168 11.24 2.43 3.21
N ARG A 169 11.92 1.68 4.10
CA ARG A 169 13.33 1.25 3.93
C ARG A 169 14.32 2.40 3.73
N ILE A 170 14.00 3.58 4.22
CA ILE A 170 14.88 4.73 4.22
C ILE A 170 15.92 4.53 5.31
N ILE A 171 17.22 4.65 4.98
CA ILE A 171 18.32 4.39 5.91
C ILE A 171 18.99 5.65 6.44
N ALA A 172 18.81 6.79 5.76
CA ALA A 172 19.45 8.04 6.13
C ALA A 172 18.57 9.25 5.78
N VAL A 173 18.87 10.37 6.46
CA VAL A 173 18.32 11.68 6.15
C VAL A 173 19.44 12.58 5.64
N GLY A 174 19.29 13.16 4.47
CA GLY A 174 20.24 14.06 3.84
C GLY A 174 19.73 15.49 3.71
N ASN A 175 20.67 16.46 3.72
CA ASN A 175 20.41 17.84 3.35
C ASN A 175 21.31 18.20 2.17
N VAL A 176 20.72 18.70 1.09
CA VAL A 176 21.39 19.13 -0.14
C VAL A 176 21.35 20.65 -0.24
N LYS A 177 22.53 21.29 -0.45
CA LYS A 177 22.65 22.73 -0.68
C LYS A 177 23.17 23.06 -2.08
N SER A 178 23.93 22.16 -2.66
CA SER A 178 24.50 22.27 -4.00
C SER A 178 24.33 20.96 -4.73
N ALA A 179 23.86 21.01 -5.94
CA ALA A 179 23.70 19.85 -6.81
C ALA A 179 23.81 20.27 -8.26
N VAL A 180 24.21 19.35 -9.12
CA VAL A 180 24.30 19.51 -10.57
C VAL A 180 23.54 18.36 -11.21
N LYS A 181 22.64 18.66 -12.12
CA LYS A 181 21.94 17.65 -12.90
C LYS A 181 22.92 16.93 -13.83
N ILE A 182 22.91 15.60 -13.80
CA ILE A 182 23.79 14.76 -14.64
C ILE A 182 23.01 14.22 -15.83
N GLY A 183 21.75 13.85 -15.62
CA GLY A 183 20.92 13.21 -16.64
C GLY A 183 19.49 12.98 -16.19
N ASP A 184 18.77 12.30 -17.04
CA ASP A 184 17.38 11.91 -16.81
C ASP A 184 17.29 10.38 -16.92
N ASP A 185 16.66 9.78 -15.92
CA ASP A 185 16.32 8.36 -15.92
C ASP A 185 14.91 8.23 -16.53
N PHE A 186 14.89 8.14 -17.87
CA PHE A 186 13.63 8.12 -18.61
C PHE A 186 12.87 6.82 -18.37
N SER A 187 11.64 6.94 -17.93
CA SER A 187 10.69 5.85 -17.86
C SER A 187 9.35 6.26 -18.51
N PHE A 188 8.60 5.29 -19.03
CA PHE A 188 7.25 5.57 -19.53
C PHE A 188 6.38 6.29 -18.50
N ARG A 189 6.57 6.00 -17.20
CA ARG A 189 5.86 6.67 -16.12
C ARG A 189 6.17 8.17 -16.06
N THR A 190 7.45 8.55 -16.17
CA THR A 190 7.87 9.95 -16.12
C THR A 190 7.36 10.75 -17.32
N ASP A 191 7.38 10.14 -18.52
CA ASP A 191 6.85 10.76 -19.73
C ASP A 191 5.33 10.99 -19.64
N PHE A 192 4.58 9.97 -19.21
CA PHE A 192 3.14 10.11 -19.01
C PHE A 192 2.80 11.15 -17.95
N LEU A 193 3.56 11.20 -16.86
CA LEU A 193 3.39 12.21 -15.81
C LEU A 193 3.65 13.62 -16.33
N GLN A 194 4.77 13.86 -17.03
CA GLN A 194 5.11 15.18 -17.57
C GLN A 194 4.08 15.66 -18.60
N ASN A 195 3.65 14.78 -19.49
CA ASN A 195 2.60 15.09 -20.45
C ASN A 195 1.27 15.42 -19.77
N SER A 196 0.88 14.64 -18.74
CA SER A 196 -0.33 14.90 -17.97
C SER A 196 -0.25 16.22 -17.19
N LEU A 197 0.92 16.55 -16.63
CA LEU A 197 1.14 17.86 -15.97
C LEU A 197 0.93 19.03 -16.93
N LYS A 198 1.46 18.95 -18.16
CA LYS A 198 1.25 19.96 -19.20
C LYS A 198 -0.22 20.08 -19.61
N GLN A 199 -0.90 18.94 -19.79
CA GLN A 199 -2.31 18.92 -20.21
C GLN A 199 -3.28 19.40 -19.12
N THR A 200 -2.91 19.25 -17.86
CA THR A 200 -3.70 19.70 -16.71
C THR A 200 -3.29 21.07 -16.18
N GLU A 201 -2.34 21.72 -16.82
CA GLU A 201 -1.89 23.06 -16.45
C GLU A 201 -3.07 24.07 -16.50
N GLY A 202 -3.22 24.87 -15.44
CA GLY A 202 -4.34 25.79 -15.29
C GLY A 202 -5.65 25.19 -14.77
N LEU A 203 -5.75 23.85 -14.60
CA LEU A 203 -6.92 23.25 -13.96
C LEU A 203 -6.85 23.46 -12.43
N SER A 204 -7.97 23.81 -11.82
CA SER A 204 -8.05 24.17 -10.39
C SER A 204 -7.67 23.03 -9.43
N LEU A 205 -7.91 21.78 -9.83
CA LEU A 205 -7.61 20.59 -9.03
C LEU A 205 -6.53 19.70 -9.69
N GLN A 206 -5.60 20.33 -10.43
CA GLN A 206 -4.49 19.63 -11.08
C GLN A 206 -3.79 18.65 -10.12
N GLY A 207 -3.41 19.12 -8.94
CA GLY A 207 -2.72 18.27 -7.94
C GLY A 207 -3.51 17.05 -7.52
N LEU A 208 -4.83 17.15 -7.39
CA LEU A 208 -5.71 16.03 -7.09
C LEU A 208 -5.76 15.02 -8.24
N LEU A 209 -5.90 15.50 -9.48
CA LEU A 209 -5.93 14.63 -10.66
C LEU A 209 -4.61 13.86 -10.83
N ILE A 210 -3.48 14.53 -10.66
CA ILE A 210 -2.15 13.92 -10.72
C ILE A 210 -1.94 12.93 -9.57
N ALA A 211 -2.39 13.25 -8.35
CA ALA A 211 -2.33 12.32 -7.22
C ALA A 211 -3.11 11.02 -7.49
N LEU A 212 -4.27 11.11 -8.14
CA LEU A 212 -5.11 9.95 -8.49
C LEU A 212 -4.59 9.18 -9.70
N ALA A 213 -3.93 9.85 -10.66
CA ALA A 213 -3.38 9.20 -11.84
C ALA A 213 -2.05 8.48 -11.55
N PHE A 214 -1.14 9.14 -10.81
CA PHE A 214 0.25 8.73 -10.66
C PHE A 214 0.69 8.48 -9.21
N GLY A 215 -0.18 8.76 -8.21
CA GLY A 215 0.17 8.65 -6.80
C GLY A 215 1.00 9.83 -6.27
N GLU A 216 1.31 10.81 -7.12
CA GLU A 216 2.17 11.96 -6.78
C GLU A 216 1.35 13.08 -6.14
N ARG A 217 1.65 13.38 -4.87
CA ARG A 217 0.90 14.36 -4.07
C ARG A 217 1.62 15.70 -3.94
N ALA A 218 2.79 15.86 -4.53
CA ALA A 218 3.61 17.06 -4.41
C ALA A 218 2.91 18.34 -4.91
N TRP A 219 2.00 18.19 -5.86
CA TRP A 219 1.22 19.30 -6.47
C TRP A 219 -0.13 19.55 -5.78
N LEU A 220 -0.47 18.75 -4.75
CA LEU A 220 -1.74 18.90 -4.04
C LEU A 220 -1.70 20.15 -3.16
N ASP A 221 -2.67 21.04 -3.34
CA ASP A 221 -2.79 22.25 -2.53
C ASP A 221 -3.27 21.99 -1.11
N ASN A 222 -2.81 22.80 -0.16
CA ASN A 222 -3.13 22.62 1.25
C ASN A 222 -4.62 22.76 1.53
N LYS A 223 -5.34 23.60 0.79
CA LYS A 223 -6.79 23.80 0.97
C LYS A 223 -7.56 22.52 0.63
N THR A 224 -7.29 21.93 -0.54
CA THR A 224 -7.87 20.65 -0.94
C THR A 224 -7.51 19.56 0.05
N TRP A 225 -6.23 19.46 0.48
CA TRP A 225 -5.82 18.48 1.47
C TRP A 225 -6.62 18.59 2.79
N LEU A 226 -6.81 19.81 3.31
CA LEU A 226 -7.58 20.06 4.53
C LEU A 226 -9.04 19.63 4.40
N ILE A 227 -9.71 19.91 3.27
CA ILE A 227 -11.09 19.47 3.03
C ILE A 227 -11.20 17.96 3.18
N TYR A 228 -10.32 17.22 2.49
CA TYR A 228 -10.34 15.76 2.50
C TYR A 228 -9.94 15.16 3.86
N GLN A 229 -9.07 15.83 4.60
CA GLN A 229 -8.69 15.41 5.95
C GLN A 229 -9.82 15.61 6.96
N GLN A 230 -10.46 16.78 6.98
CA GLN A 230 -11.55 17.10 7.89
C GLN A 230 -12.82 16.27 7.65
N THR A 231 -13.05 15.85 6.41
CA THR A 231 -14.17 14.98 6.03
C THR A 231 -13.87 13.48 6.12
N ASN A 232 -12.70 13.08 6.67
CA ASN A 232 -12.24 11.69 6.74
C ASN A 232 -12.23 10.98 5.37
N THR A 233 -12.04 11.75 4.28
CA THR A 233 -11.98 11.25 2.90
C THR A 233 -10.56 11.31 2.31
N ALA A 234 -9.54 11.68 3.10
CA ALA A 234 -8.15 11.75 2.67
C ALA A 234 -7.61 10.43 2.07
N HIS A 235 -8.19 9.30 2.46
CA HIS A 235 -7.86 7.98 1.89
C HIS A 235 -8.27 7.84 0.42
N LEU A 236 -9.19 8.67 -0.09
CA LEU A 236 -9.59 8.70 -1.51
C LEU A 236 -8.52 9.33 -2.41
N ILE A 237 -7.71 10.27 -1.89
CA ILE A 237 -6.59 10.88 -2.63
C ILE A 237 -5.47 9.86 -2.85
N ALA A 238 -5.31 8.92 -1.93
CA ALA A 238 -4.34 7.84 -2.06
C ALA A 238 -4.85 6.79 -3.04
N ILE A 239 -4.02 6.35 -3.97
CA ILE A 239 -4.36 5.19 -4.78
C ILE A 239 -4.45 3.98 -3.84
N SER A 240 -5.66 3.45 -3.70
CA SER A 240 -6.02 2.40 -2.75
C SER A 240 -6.24 1.05 -3.43
N GLY A 241 -6.41 0.00 -2.62
CA GLY A 241 -6.79 -1.32 -3.13
C GLY A 241 -8.12 -1.32 -3.90
N LEU A 242 -9.05 -0.43 -3.55
CA LEU A 242 -10.31 -0.24 -4.29
C LEU A 242 -10.02 0.25 -5.72
N HIS A 243 -9.12 1.21 -5.89
CA HIS A 243 -8.77 1.76 -7.20
C HIS A 243 -8.09 0.72 -8.10
N ILE A 244 -7.17 -0.08 -7.55
CA ILE A 244 -6.51 -1.17 -8.26
C ILE A 244 -7.52 -2.28 -8.62
N GLY A 245 -8.40 -2.65 -7.69
CA GLY A 245 -9.49 -3.60 -7.95
C GLY A 245 -10.48 -3.11 -9.01
N LEU A 246 -10.76 -1.81 -9.03
CA LEU A 246 -11.60 -1.19 -10.04
C LEU A 246 -10.94 -1.24 -11.44
N ALA A 247 -9.65 -0.90 -11.53
CA ALA A 247 -8.89 -1.01 -12.79
C ALA A 247 -8.90 -2.45 -13.33
N MET A 248 -8.71 -3.44 -12.44
CA MET A 248 -8.86 -4.85 -12.78
C MET A 248 -10.26 -5.16 -13.29
N GLY A 249 -11.30 -4.65 -12.61
CA GLY A 249 -12.70 -4.82 -13.01
C GLY A 249 -13.00 -4.24 -14.38
N ILE A 250 -12.51 -3.03 -14.67
CA ILE A 250 -12.65 -2.38 -15.98
C ILE A 250 -12.07 -3.27 -17.09
N GLY A 251 -10.81 -3.73 -16.90
CA GLY A 251 -10.17 -4.63 -17.89
C GLY A 251 -10.92 -5.95 -18.05
N PHE A 252 -11.37 -6.54 -16.95
CA PHE A 252 -12.16 -7.78 -16.97
C PHE A 252 -13.47 -7.61 -17.74
N PHE A 253 -14.25 -6.58 -17.43
CA PHE A 253 -15.53 -6.33 -18.09
C PHE A 253 -15.37 -5.91 -19.56
N PHE A 254 -14.33 -5.18 -19.88
CA PHE A 254 -14.01 -4.83 -21.27
C PHE A 254 -13.83 -6.09 -22.14
N VAL A 255 -13.02 -7.05 -21.70
CA VAL A 255 -12.84 -8.30 -22.44
C VAL A 255 -14.13 -9.14 -22.43
N ARG A 256 -14.88 -9.16 -21.34
CA ARG A 256 -16.18 -9.83 -21.30
C ARG A 256 -17.17 -9.26 -22.33
N LEU A 257 -17.19 -7.95 -22.49
CA LEU A 257 -18.01 -7.29 -23.50
C LEU A 257 -17.55 -7.69 -24.92
N LEU A 258 -16.24 -7.72 -25.17
CA LEU A 258 -15.72 -8.18 -26.46
C LEU A 258 -16.04 -9.65 -26.72
N GLN A 259 -16.03 -10.51 -25.71
CA GLN A 259 -16.40 -11.93 -25.86
C GLN A 259 -17.86 -12.15 -26.26
N ILE A 260 -18.77 -11.18 -26.02
CA ILE A 260 -20.17 -11.26 -26.49
C ILE A 260 -20.21 -11.18 -28.03
N LEU A 261 -19.25 -10.47 -28.64
CA LEU A 261 -19.15 -10.30 -30.11
C LEU A 261 -18.39 -11.44 -30.80
N LEU A 262 -17.73 -12.30 -30.02
CA LEU A 262 -16.89 -13.39 -30.53
C LEU A 262 -17.66 -14.74 -30.52
N SER A 263 -17.22 -15.66 -31.38
CA SER A 263 -17.77 -17.00 -31.38
C SER A 263 -17.48 -17.72 -30.05
N THR A 264 -18.35 -18.69 -29.70
CA THR A 264 -18.27 -19.45 -28.42
C THR A 264 -16.92 -20.13 -28.17
N ARG A 265 -16.14 -20.40 -29.24
CA ARG A 265 -14.80 -20.98 -29.19
C ARG A 265 -13.81 -20.11 -28.40
N PHE A 266 -13.99 -18.78 -28.38
CA PHE A 266 -13.12 -17.82 -27.71
C PHE A 266 -13.64 -17.40 -26.32
N ILE A 267 -14.77 -17.94 -25.87
CA ILE A 267 -15.31 -17.64 -24.54
C ILE A 267 -14.52 -18.45 -23.49
N SER A 268 -13.62 -17.77 -22.81
CA SER A 268 -12.83 -18.34 -21.72
C SER A 268 -12.87 -17.41 -20.50
N PRO A 269 -12.96 -17.92 -19.28
CA PRO A 269 -12.90 -17.08 -18.07
C PRO A 269 -11.50 -16.50 -17.83
N TRP A 270 -10.47 -17.07 -18.45
CA TRP A 270 -9.08 -16.70 -18.22
C TRP A 270 -8.67 -15.40 -18.92
N PHE A 271 -9.13 -15.18 -20.15
CA PHE A 271 -8.79 -13.96 -20.89
C PHE A 271 -9.25 -12.68 -20.16
N PRO A 272 -10.50 -12.58 -19.70
CA PRO A 272 -10.92 -11.42 -18.91
C PRO A 272 -10.10 -11.23 -17.63
N LEU A 273 -9.79 -12.31 -16.91
CA LEU A 273 -9.01 -12.26 -15.68
C LEU A 273 -7.58 -11.77 -15.95
N CYS A 274 -6.89 -12.38 -16.93
CA CYS A 274 -5.51 -11.99 -17.27
C CYS A 274 -5.45 -10.53 -17.74
N PHE A 275 -6.39 -10.11 -18.57
CA PHE A 275 -6.43 -8.72 -19.05
C PHE A 275 -6.76 -7.75 -17.93
N GLY A 276 -7.69 -8.09 -17.03
CA GLY A 276 -7.96 -7.30 -15.83
C GLY A 276 -6.71 -7.12 -14.95
N VAL A 277 -5.97 -8.21 -14.71
CA VAL A 277 -4.70 -8.16 -13.97
C VAL A 277 -3.68 -7.28 -14.70
N LEU A 278 -3.60 -7.34 -16.02
CA LEU A 278 -2.69 -6.51 -16.82
C LEU A 278 -3.01 -5.02 -16.68
N ILE A 279 -4.29 -4.63 -16.74
CA ILE A 279 -4.72 -3.24 -16.55
C ILE A 279 -4.42 -2.77 -15.11
N ALA A 280 -4.68 -3.61 -14.11
CA ALA A 280 -4.35 -3.30 -12.71
C ALA A 280 -2.84 -3.12 -12.51
N LEU A 281 -2.01 -3.95 -13.16
CA LEU A 281 -0.55 -3.86 -13.14
C LEU A 281 -0.07 -2.56 -13.80
N GLY A 282 -0.64 -2.21 -14.96
CA GLY A 282 -0.35 -0.95 -15.65
C GLY A 282 -0.66 0.27 -14.76
N TYR A 283 -1.81 0.25 -14.08
CA TYR A 283 -2.16 1.33 -13.15
C TYR A 283 -1.23 1.35 -11.92
N ALA A 284 -0.88 0.20 -11.35
CA ALA A 284 0.08 0.12 -10.25
C ALA A 284 1.47 0.63 -10.65
N TYR A 285 1.90 0.38 -11.90
CA TYR A 285 3.14 0.92 -12.46
C TYR A 285 3.08 2.45 -12.58
N LEU A 286 2.01 3.00 -13.15
CA LEU A 286 1.80 4.45 -13.22
C LEU A 286 1.78 5.10 -11.83
N ALA A 287 1.22 4.42 -10.83
CA ALA A 287 1.22 4.81 -9.42
C ALA A 287 2.59 4.67 -8.72
N GLY A 288 3.64 4.29 -9.46
CA GLY A 288 5.00 4.13 -8.93
C GLY A 288 5.13 3.03 -7.88
N PHE A 289 4.30 2.00 -7.94
CA PHE A 289 4.27 0.91 -6.94
C PHE A 289 4.35 1.40 -5.49
N SER A 290 3.65 2.50 -5.17
CA SER A 290 3.58 2.98 -3.79
C SER A 290 3.17 1.85 -2.84
N LEU A 291 3.59 1.88 -1.56
CA LEU A 291 3.32 0.80 -0.60
C LEU A 291 1.87 0.30 -0.59
N PRO A 292 0.84 1.16 -0.62
CA PRO A 292 -0.56 0.72 -0.70
C PRO A 292 -0.91 0.01 -2.01
N THR A 293 -0.42 0.54 -3.16
CA THR A 293 -0.69 -0.05 -4.48
C THR A 293 0.02 -1.37 -4.68
N PHE A 294 1.27 -1.48 -4.22
CA PHE A 294 2.04 -2.72 -4.24
C PHE A 294 1.34 -3.83 -3.46
N ARG A 295 0.88 -3.52 -2.22
CA ARG A 295 0.13 -4.49 -1.40
C ARG A 295 -1.16 -4.94 -2.07
N ALA A 296 -1.92 -4.00 -2.62
CA ALA A 296 -3.16 -4.31 -3.31
C ALA A 296 -2.92 -5.21 -4.53
N MET A 297 -1.90 -4.90 -5.32
CA MET A 297 -1.53 -5.68 -6.49
C MET A 297 -1.08 -7.09 -6.11
N MET A 298 -0.21 -7.22 -5.08
CA MET A 298 0.23 -8.51 -4.57
C MET A 298 -0.94 -9.35 -4.03
N ALA A 299 -1.86 -8.72 -3.29
CA ALA A 299 -3.06 -9.38 -2.79
C ALA A 299 -3.96 -9.88 -3.92
N LEU A 300 -4.20 -9.07 -4.96
CA LEU A 300 -4.99 -9.46 -6.12
C LEU A 300 -4.35 -10.60 -6.90
N LEU A 301 -3.05 -10.54 -7.15
CA LEU A 301 -2.30 -11.62 -7.82
C LEU A 301 -2.40 -12.92 -7.04
N PHE A 302 -2.20 -12.85 -5.72
CA PHE A 302 -2.27 -14.03 -4.87
C PHE A 302 -3.69 -14.63 -4.83
N ILE A 303 -4.73 -13.79 -4.72
CA ILE A 303 -6.14 -14.24 -4.81
C ILE A 303 -6.42 -14.87 -6.17
N ALA A 304 -5.95 -14.26 -7.27
CA ALA A 304 -6.09 -14.84 -8.60
C ALA A 304 -5.43 -16.23 -8.68
N ILE A 305 -4.20 -16.39 -8.16
CA ILE A 305 -3.52 -17.68 -8.08
C ILE A 305 -4.31 -18.68 -7.24
N LEU A 306 -4.85 -18.29 -6.09
CA LEU A 306 -5.65 -19.18 -5.25
C LEU A 306 -6.93 -19.65 -5.94
N GLN A 307 -7.54 -18.82 -6.79
CA GLN A 307 -8.70 -19.21 -7.59
C GLN A 307 -8.37 -20.36 -8.57
N PHE A 308 -7.13 -20.44 -9.08
CA PHE A 308 -6.69 -21.57 -9.91
C PHE A 308 -6.61 -22.88 -9.11
N SER A 309 -6.35 -22.81 -7.82
CA SER A 309 -6.23 -24.02 -6.98
C SER A 309 -7.55 -24.77 -6.76
N ARG A 310 -8.68 -24.18 -7.16
CA ARG A 310 -10.06 -24.70 -6.97
C ARG A 310 -10.38 -25.10 -5.53
N ARG A 311 -9.65 -24.55 -4.54
CA ARG A 311 -9.92 -24.80 -3.12
C ARG A 311 -10.80 -23.70 -2.56
N TYR A 312 -11.79 -24.10 -1.77
CA TYR A 312 -12.66 -23.17 -1.07
C TYR A 312 -12.01 -22.74 0.23
N TYR A 313 -11.86 -21.43 0.40
CA TYR A 313 -11.40 -20.80 1.64
C TYR A 313 -12.51 -19.91 2.20
N THR A 314 -12.67 -19.93 3.51
CA THR A 314 -13.54 -18.94 4.17
C THR A 314 -12.92 -17.54 4.02
N PRO A 315 -13.71 -16.44 4.06
CA PRO A 315 -13.18 -15.08 3.94
C PRO A 315 -12.06 -14.78 4.93
N LEU A 316 -12.16 -15.28 6.18
CA LEU A 316 -11.12 -15.10 7.19
C LEU A 316 -9.84 -15.89 6.85
N GLN A 317 -9.98 -17.14 6.37
CA GLN A 317 -8.83 -17.92 5.90
C GLN A 317 -8.15 -17.25 4.73
N MET A 318 -8.93 -16.70 3.78
CA MET A 318 -8.40 -15.95 2.64
C MET A 318 -7.62 -14.72 3.11
N LEU A 319 -8.16 -13.96 4.07
CA LEU A 319 -7.46 -12.81 4.64
C LEU A 319 -6.13 -13.23 5.31
N CYS A 320 -6.13 -14.29 6.13
CA CYS A 320 -4.91 -14.79 6.76
C CYS A 320 -3.86 -15.23 5.73
N LEU A 321 -4.28 -15.92 4.65
CA LEU A 321 -3.38 -16.33 3.56
C LEU A 321 -2.78 -15.12 2.84
N VAL A 322 -3.60 -14.12 2.53
CA VAL A 322 -3.15 -12.87 1.88
C VAL A 322 -2.18 -12.11 2.79
N VAL A 323 -2.51 -11.96 4.07
CA VAL A 323 -1.62 -11.29 5.04
C VAL A 323 -0.28 -12.02 5.16
N ALA A 324 -0.30 -13.34 5.31
CA ALA A 324 0.93 -14.12 5.36
C ALA A 324 1.76 -14.00 4.08
N PHE A 325 1.13 -14.01 2.92
CA PHE A 325 1.80 -13.81 1.65
C PHE A 325 2.44 -12.41 1.54
N LEU A 326 1.73 -11.36 1.95
CA LEU A 326 2.26 -9.99 1.98
C LEU A 326 3.46 -9.89 2.92
N LEU A 327 3.40 -10.48 4.12
CA LEU A 327 4.49 -10.50 5.08
C LEU A 327 5.67 -11.37 4.64
N PHE A 328 5.42 -12.37 3.81
CA PHE A 328 6.50 -13.11 3.15
C PHE A 328 7.22 -12.27 2.10
N CYS A 329 6.50 -11.44 1.34
CA CYS A 329 7.09 -10.52 0.36
C CYS A 329 7.86 -9.36 1.03
N ASP A 330 7.28 -8.80 2.10
CA ASP A 330 7.89 -7.71 2.86
C ASP A 330 7.54 -7.80 4.35
N PRO A 331 8.43 -8.38 5.16
CA PRO A 331 8.19 -8.57 6.59
C PRO A 331 8.19 -7.27 7.42
N LEU A 332 8.63 -6.13 6.84
CA LEU A 332 8.62 -4.82 7.50
C LEU A 332 7.27 -4.08 7.36
N MET A 333 6.31 -4.63 6.60
CA MET A 333 4.98 -4.04 6.43
C MET A 333 4.25 -3.69 7.74
N PRO A 334 4.36 -4.47 8.85
CA PRO A 334 3.71 -4.12 10.11
C PRO A 334 4.16 -2.78 10.72
N LEU A 335 5.32 -2.26 10.31
CA LEU A 335 5.78 -0.92 10.71
C LEU A 335 4.96 0.21 10.05
N SER A 336 4.20 -0.09 8.99
CA SER A 336 3.39 0.90 8.28
C SER A 336 1.96 0.98 8.83
N VAL A 337 1.53 2.16 9.28
CA VAL A 337 0.15 2.42 9.70
C VAL A 337 -0.85 2.03 8.61
N SER A 338 -0.53 2.32 7.35
CA SER A 338 -1.41 2.00 6.21
C SER A 338 -1.62 0.49 6.00
N PHE A 339 -0.71 -0.37 6.48
CA PHE A 339 -0.91 -1.82 6.49
C PHE A 339 -2.03 -2.22 7.45
N TRP A 340 -2.02 -1.70 8.67
CA TRP A 340 -3.04 -1.98 9.68
C TRP A 340 -4.41 -1.48 9.28
N LEU A 341 -4.46 -0.26 8.72
CA LEU A 341 -5.73 0.31 8.23
C LEU A 341 -6.32 -0.53 7.10
N SER A 342 -5.49 -1.01 6.17
CA SER A 342 -5.95 -1.83 5.05
C SER A 342 -6.50 -3.19 5.50
N ILE A 343 -5.72 -3.91 6.33
CA ILE A 343 -6.15 -5.23 6.84
C ILE A 343 -7.32 -5.09 7.81
N GLY A 344 -7.27 -4.09 8.68
CA GLY A 344 -8.32 -3.81 9.66
C GLY A 344 -9.67 -3.53 8.99
N ALA A 345 -9.68 -2.71 7.93
CA ALA A 345 -10.91 -2.44 7.19
C ALA A 345 -11.53 -3.72 6.58
N VAL A 346 -10.71 -4.57 5.95
CA VAL A 346 -11.18 -5.85 5.38
C VAL A 346 -11.65 -6.81 6.48
N ALA A 347 -10.91 -6.90 7.58
CA ALA A 347 -11.29 -7.74 8.73
C ALA A 347 -12.62 -7.29 9.33
N CYS A 348 -12.80 -5.98 9.54
CA CYS A 348 -14.06 -5.40 10.04
C CYS A 348 -15.23 -5.72 9.12
N LEU A 349 -15.06 -5.60 7.80
CA LEU A 349 -16.09 -5.95 6.84
C LEU A 349 -16.43 -7.46 6.85
N ILE A 350 -15.43 -8.34 6.94
CA ILE A 350 -15.65 -9.79 7.06
C ILE A 350 -16.47 -10.11 8.30
N VAL A 351 -16.12 -9.50 9.45
CA VAL A 351 -16.85 -9.66 10.71
C VAL A 351 -18.26 -9.10 10.60
N TRP A 352 -18.38 -7.88 10.06
CA TRP A 352 -19.69 -7.22 9.86
C TRP A 352 -20.64 -8.06 9.05
N TYR A 353 -20.25 -8.51 7.85
CA TYR A 353 -21.11 -9.32 6.98
C TYR A 353 -21.38 -10.71 7.51
N ARG A 354 -20.54 -11.23 8.41
CA ARG A 354 -20.78 -12.51 9.07
C ARG A 354 -21.89 -12.41 10.13
N TYR A 355 -21.94 -11.33 10.92
CA TYR A 355 -22.88 -11.16 12.03
C TYR A 355 -24.10 -10.32 11.66
N VAL A 356 -23.97 -9.42 10.71
CA VAL A 356 -25.03 -8.56 10.21
C VAL A 356 -25.14 -8.73 8.69
N PRO A 357 -25.64 -9.88 8.20
CA PRO A 357 -25.73 -10.12 6.76
C PRO A 357 -26.79 -9.23 6.13
N LEU A 358 -26.60 -8.89 4.85
CA LEU A 358 -27.51 -8.00 4.10
C LEU A 358 -28.94 -8.58 4.00
N SER A 359 -29.09 -9.90 4.17
CA SER A 359 -30.40 -10.59 4.20
C SER A 359 -31.31 -10.16 5.35
N ILE A 360 -30.76 -9.52 6.41
CA ILE A 360 -31.57 -8.93 7.49
C ILE A 360 -32.50 -7.84 6.95
N ILE A 361 -32.10 -7.15 5.87
CA ILE A 361 -32.91 -6.09 5.22
C ILE A 361 -34.05 -6.69 4.38
N GLU A 362 -33.94 -7.96 3.96
CA GLU A 362 -34.96 -8.68 3.17
C GLU A 362 -36.04 -9.30 4.08
N TRP A 363 -36.43 -8.61 5.14
CA TRP A 363 -37.48 -9.07 6.04
C TRP A 363 -38.82 -9.20 5.28
N ARG A 364 -39.50 -10.35 5.45
CA ARG A 364 -40.82 -10.69 4.89
C ARG A 364 -40.89 -11.03 3.40
N HIS A 365 -39.86 -11.70 2.82
CA HIS A 365 -39.92 -12.22 1.43
C HIS A 365 -40.24 -11.17 0.34
N GLN A 366 -40.21 -9.90 0.63
CA GLN A 366 -40.32 -8.85 -0.39
C GLN A 366 -38.92 -8.63 -1.02
N LYS A 367 -38.76 -9.07 -2.27
CA LYS A 367 -37.56 -8.78 -3.06
C LYS A 367 -37.52 -7.28 -3.33
N LEU A 368 -36.65 -6.56 -2.63
CA LEU A 368 -36.33 -5.17 -2.95
C LEU A 368 -35.83 -5.07 -4.40
N SER A 369 -36.21 -3.99 -5.10
CA SER A 369 -35.70 -3.73 -6.43
C SER A 369 -34.15 -3.67 -6.41
N SER A 370 -33.49 -4.09 -7.48
CA SER A 370 -32.01 -4.12 -7.57
C SER A 370 -31.37 -2.76 -7.23
N LYS A 371 -31.99 -1.66 -7.62
CA LYS A 371 -31.50 -0.30 -7.32
C LYS A 371 -31.56 0.04 -5.83
N VAL A 372 -32.65 -0.30 -5.17
CA VAL A 372 -32.84 -0.07 -3.73
C VAL A 372 -31.88 -0.94 -2.94
N ARG A 373 -31.72 -2.20 -3.31
CA ARG A 373 -30.76 -3.13 -2.70
C ARG A 373 -29.31 -2.61 -2.79
N TRP A 374 -28.93 -2.00 -3.91
CA TRP A 374 -27.60 -1.43 -4.08
C TRP A 374 -27.37 -0.24 -3.13
N ILE A 375 -28.32 0.69 -3.01
CA ILE A 375 -28.24 1.83 -2.09
C ILE A 375 -28.14 1.36 -0.63
N PHE A 376 -29.01 0.43 -0.23
CA PHE A 376 -28.95 -0.15 1.11
C PHE A 376 -27.65 -0.90 1.36
N GLY A 377 -27.08 -1.56 0.35
CA GLY A 377 -25.77 -2.22 0.43
C GLY A 377 -24.64 -1.24 0.72
N LEU A 378 -24.63 -0.07 0.07
CA LEU A 378 -23.66 0.99 0.35
C LEU A 378 -23.81 1.55 1.77
N PHE A 379 -25.04 1.84 2.19
CA PHE A 379 -25.30 2.31 3.55
C PHE A 379 -24.86 1.28 4.59
N HIS A 380 -25.22 0.02 4.40
CA HIS A 380 -24.85 -1.10 5.26
C HIS A 380 -23.33 -1.29 5.36
N LEU A 381 -22.59 -1.19 4.25
CA LEU A 381 -21.14 -1.25 4.23
C LEU A 381 -20.54 -0.09 5.03
N GLN A 382 -21.00 1.14 4.80
CA GLN A 382 -20.52 2.33 5.50
C GLN A 382 -20.83 2.27 7.01
N LEU A 383 -21.99 1.74 7.38
CA LEU A 383 -22.34 1.53 8.79
C LEU A 383 -21.42 0.51 9.45
N GLY A 384 -21.09 -0.59 8.77
CA GLY A 384 -20.14 -1.58 9.26
C GLY A 384 -18.74 -1.01 9.50
N LEU A 385 -18.25 -0.17 8.58
CA LEU A 385 -17.00 0.54 8.75
C LEU A 385 -17.09 1.58 9.88
N LEU A 386 -18.17 2.34 9.97
CA LEU A 386 -18.35 3.31 11.05
C LEU A 386 -18.30 2.63 12.43
N VAL A 387 -18.96 1.51 12.61
CA VAL A 387 -19.07 0.85 13.92
C VAL A 387 -17.78 0.09 14.27
N LEU A 388 -17.27 -0.72 13.36
CA LEU A 388 -16.16 -1.66 13.67
C LEU A 388 -14.79 -1.07 13.36
N PHE A 389 -14.65 -0.19 12.38
CA PHE A 389 -13.36 0.36 11.98
C PHE A 389 -12.99 1.65 12.69
N THR A 390 -13.97 2.40 13.21
CA THR A 390 -13.74 3.63 13.99
C THR A 390 -12.78 3.46 15.18
N PRO A 391 -12.87 2.40 16.00
CA PRO A 391 -11.91 2.20 17.09
C PRO A 391 -10.45 2.09 16.60
N ILE A 392 -10.25 1.44 15.44
CA ILE A 392 -8.93 1.31 14.81
C ILE A 392 -8.43 2.69 14.32
N GLN A 393 -9.30 3.49 13.71
CA GLN A 393 -8.96 4.85 13.28
C GLN A 393 -8.61 5.74 14.46
N LEU A 394 -9.39 5.68 15.55
CA LEU A 394 -9.12 6.43 16.78
C LEU A 394 -7.76 6.08 17.38
N PHE A 395 -7.38 4.80 17.36
CA PHE A 395 -6.08 4.37 17.87
C PHE A 395 -4.92 4.99 17.09
N PHE A 396 -5.02 5.07 15.74
CA PHE A 396 -3.93 5.59 14.92
C PHE A 396 -3.93 7.10 14.73
N PHE A 397 -5.10 7.74 14.69
CA PHE A 397 -5.22 9.17 14.32
C PHE A 397 -5.65 10.09 15.48
N ASN A 398 -6.04 9.53 16.62
CA ASN A 398 -6.51 10.30 17.80
C ASN A 398 -7.65 11.31 17.53
N GLY A 399 -8.36 11.14 16.41
CA GLY A 399 -9.45 12.02 15.97
C GLY A 399 -10.53 11.28 15.22
N LEU A 400 -11.75 11.80 15.30
CA LEU A 400 -12.91 11.25 14.64
C LEU A 400 -13.66 12.36 13.91
N ALA A 401 -13.84 12.21 12.60
CA ALA A 401 -14.74 13.06 11.84
C ALA A 401 -16.07 12.31 11.63
N LEU A 402 -17.07 12.61 12.48
CA LEU A 402 -18.41 12.00 12.38
C LEU A 402 -19.08 12.30 11.04
N ASN A 403 -18.81 13.48 10.48
CA ASN A 403 -19.32 13.89 9.17
C ASN A 403 -18.76 13.02 8.02
N GLY A 404 -17.67 12.28 8.27
CA GLY A 404 -17.07 11.36 7.29
C GLY A 404 -18.00 10.25 6.81
N PHE A 405 -19.00 9.85 7.61
CA PHE A 405 -20.00 8.86 7.17
C PHE A 405 -20.80 9.36 5.97
N LEU A 406 -21.40 10.56 6.07
CA LEU A 406 -22.18 11.15 4.97
C LEU A 406 -21.29 11.54 3.79
N ALA A 407 -20.11 12.09 4.07
CA ALA A 407 -19.14 12.44 3.05
C ALA A 407 -18.75 11.21 2.21
N ASN A 408 -18.42 10.09 2.85
CA ASN A 408 -18.01 8.85 2.16
C ASN A 408 -19.15 8.15 1.43
N LEU A 409 -20.39 8.27 1.92
CA LEU A 409 -21.55 7.62 1.30
C LEU A 409 -21.74 8.03 -0.17
N ILE A 410 -21.41 9.28 -0.50
CA ILE A 410 -21.52 9.84 -1.85
C ILE A 410 -20.17 9.93 -2.54
N ALA A 411 -19.11 10.38 -1.84
CA ALA A 411 -17.81 10.56 -2.46
C ALA A 411 -17.21 9.24 -2.96
N VAL A 412 -17.27 8.16 -2.17
CA VAL A 412 -16.68 6.87 -2.55
C VAL A 412 -17.27 6.31 -3.85
N PRO A 413 -18.61 6.24 -4.04
CA PRO A 413 -19.19 5.82 -5.32
C PRO A 413 -18.83 6.73 -6.48
N LEU A 414 -18.86 8.06 -6.30
CA LEU A 414 -18.53 9.00 -7.38
C LEU A 414 -17.05 8.88 -7.80
N TYR A 415 -16.14 8.72 -6.84
CA TYR A 415 -14.74 8.42 -7.15
C TYR A 415 -14.60 7.12 -7.93
N SER A 416 -15.23 6.06 -7.44
CA SER A 416 -15.04 4.72 -8.00
C SER A 416 -15.70 4.55 -9.37
N VAL A 417 -16.89 5.12 -9.58
CA VAL A 417 -17.67 4.88 -10.81
C VAL A 417 -17.39 5.92 -11.88
N LEU A 418 -17.09 7.17 -11.51
CA LEU A 418 -16.96 8.26 -12.47
C LEU A 418 -15.51 8.76 -12.55
N LEU A 419 -14.93 9.20 -11.43
CA LEU A 419 -13.68 9.95 -11.46
C LEU A 419 -12.49 9.07 -11.85
N ILE A 420 -12.29 7.92 -11.20
CA ILE A 420 -11.14 7.04 -11.46
C ILE A 420 -11.17 6.45 -12.88
N PRO A 421 -12.29 5.89 -13.39
CA PRO A 421 -12.35 5.44 -14.78
C PRO A 421 -12.03 6.53 -15.80
N LEU A 422 -12.52 7.75 -15.54
CA LEU A 422 -12.28 8.89 -16.44
C LEU A 422 -10.83 9.36 -16.38
N ILE A 423 -10.20 9.38 -15.20
CA ILE A 423 -8.77 9.68 -15.06
C ILE A 423 -7.92 8.64 -15.78
N LEU A 424 -8.20 7.34 -15.61
CA LEU A 424 -7.49 6.29 -16.33
C LEU A 424 -7.66 6.43 -17.85
N PHE A 425 -8.86 6.75 -18.30
CA PHE A 425 -9.12 7.06 -19.70
C PHE A 425 -8.31 8.28 -20.17
N SER A 426 -8.27 9.36 -19.37
CA SER A 426 -7.53 10.58 -19.69
C SER A 426 -6.03 10.32 -19.83
N VAL A 427 -5.45 9.51 -18.93
CA VAL A 427 -4.03 9.12 -19.00
C VAL A 427 -3.76 8.28 -20.25
N LEU A 428 -4.57 7.26 -20.51
CA LEU A 428 -4.36 6.34 -21.62
C LEU A 428 -4.53 7.02 -22.98
N THR A 429 -5.47 7.97 -23.08
CA THR A 429 -5.75 8.71 -24.33
C THR A 429 -5.01 10.03 -24.43
N GLN A 430 -4.16 10.34 -23.45
CA GLN A 430 -3.45 11.61 -23.35
C GLN A 430 -4.38 12.84 -23.48
N GLY A 431 -5.50 12.81 -22.74
CA GLY A 431 -6.45 13.90 -22.66
C GLY A 431 -7.42 14.04 -23.82
N ALA A 432 -7.58 12.99 -24.66
CA ALA A 432 -8.56 13.03 -25.75
C ALA A 432 -9.96 13.40 -25.27
N PHE A 433 -10.75 14.04 -26.12
CA PHE A 433 -12.11 14.50 -25.86
C PHE A 433 -12.21 15.44 -24.64
N SER A 434 -11.19 16.24 -24.36
CA SER A 434 -11.14 17.11 -23.18
C SER A 434 -11.39 16.36 -21.86
N SER A 435 -11.00 15.12 -21.79
CA SER A 435 -11.29 14.22 -20.65
C SER A 435 -10.71 14.72 -19.33
N TRP A 436 -9.55 15.43 -19.35
CA TRP A 436 -9.01 16.09 -18.15
C TRP A 436 -9.90 17.22 -17.64
N HIS A 437 -10.51 18.03 -18.51
CA HIS A 437 -11.45 19.08 -18.12
C HIS A 437 -12.70 18.48 -17.47
N LEU A 438 -13.22 17.38 -18.05
CA LEU A 438 -14.35 16.67 -17.47
C LEU A 438 -14.01 16.04 -16.12
N SER A 439 -12.81 15.44 -15.99
CA SER A 439 -12.32 14.92 -14.71
C SER A 439 -12.21 16.02 -13.66
N ASN A 440 -11.70 17.20 -14.03
CA ASN A 440 -11.61 18.36 -13.16
C ASN A 440 -13.00 18.85 -12.71
N ALA A 441 -13.96 18.94 -13.63
CA ALA A 441 -15.33 19.35 -13.30
C ALA A 441 -16.01 18.39 -12.30
N ILE A 442 -15.88 17.07 -12.50
CA ILE A 442 -16.38 16.08 -11.56
C ILE A 442 -15.68 16.18 -10.21
N ALA A 443 -14.34 16.32 -10.20
CA ALA A 443 -13.57 16.47 -8.99
C ALA A 443 -13.94 17.75 -8.22
N GLN A 444 -14.20 18.87 -8.93
CA GLN A 444 -14.70 20.12 -8.32
C GLN A 444 -16.06 19.90 -7.65
N GLY A 445 -17.01 19.26 -8.33
CA GLY A 445 -18.33 18.96 -7.77
C GLY A 445 -18.24 18.11 -6.49
N ILE A 446 -17.37 17.09 -6.49
CA ILE A 446 -17.14 16.27 -5.30
C ILE A 446 -16.47 17.09 -4.19
N THR A 447 -15.46 17.90 -4.50
CA THR A 447 -14.76 18.73 -3.51
C THR A 447 -15.70 19.79 -2.90
N GLN A 448 -16.57 20.40 -3.71
CA GLN A 448 -17.62 21.31 -3.22
C GLN A 448 -18.62 20.60 -2.31
N TYR A 449 -19.06 19.39 -2.68
CA TYR A 449 -19.89 18.56 -1.80
C TYR A 449 -19.21 18.29 -0.46
N LEU A 450 -17.92 17.88 -0.48
CA LEU A 450 -17.16 17.63 0.73
C LEU A 450 -16.98 18.87 1.59
N SER A 451 -16.83 20.05 1.00
CA SER A 451 -16.70 21.32 1.73
C SER A 451 -17.92 21.67 2.57
N LEU A 452 -19.11 21.11 2.29
CA LEU A 452 -20.31 21.28 3.11
C LEU A 452 -20.20 20.57 4.47
N PHE A 453 -19.27 19.63 4.62
CA PHE A 453 -19.06 18.85 5.85
C PHE A 453 -17.77 19.26 6.60
N GLN A 454 -17.15 20.38 6.20
CA GLN A 454 -16.09 21.00 6.97
C GLN A 454 -16.68 21.57 8.27
N GLY A 455 -16.24 21.05 9.39
CA GLY A 455 -16.66 21.47 10.72
C GLY A 455 -15.46 21.58 11.65
#